data_042e59e7278e12f80cfaeedc4a7a5100
#
_entry.id   042e59e7278e12f80cfaeedc4a7a5100
#
_cell.length_a   1.000
_cell.length_b   1.000
_cell.length_c   1.000
_cell.angle_alpha   90.00
_cell.angle_beta   90.00
_cell.angle_gamma   90.00
#
_symmetry.space_group_name_H-M   'P 1'
#
loop_
_entity.id
_entity.type
_entity.pdbx_description
1 polymer ?
#
loop_
_entity_poly.entity_id
_entity_poly.type
_entity_poly.pdbx_seq_one_letter_code
_entity_poly.pdbx_strand_id
1 'polypeptide(L)'
;MKTELLIGQYPGADSAPLFIAMERGFFKEEGLNVKQEAIQAPQQVLGKLSNGAMDIVLGSYATILTIQEAGTEKFKYIADSYQGATGAFGVMVKKDSPVKQVSDLKGKKIGVNALAGLGTLTMSPHFKLAGLDPKADIQYVEVPTTNWLSALDKGDVDAVWMTDPYVSQAKKQLGATMLLDTMSGPTEGLPITGWAATEKWVQKNPKTLAAFQRAMAKAQNIAATDRSAVTKVLPTYTKIPPETAATINLGAYPTSLSAQRIQRVADLMYEAGMLKQKANAASMIYSQG
;
A
#
# COMPACT_ATOMS: atom_id res chain seq x y z
N MET A 1 0.42 22.86 21.18
CA MET A 1 -0.05 21.87 20.20
C MET A 1 0.22 22.43 18.82
N LYS A 2 0.87 21.69 17.93
CA LYS A 2 1.00 22.07 16.52
C LYS A 2 -0.36 21.83 15.84
N THR A 3 -0.93 22.85 15.19
CA THR A 3 -2.27 22.76 14.59
C THR A 3 -2.21 22.67 13.06
N GLU A 4 -1.16 23.21 12.44
CA GLU A 4 -0.94 23.10 10.98
C GLU A 4 -0.18 21.81 10.67
N LEU A 5 -0.76 20.94 9.88
CA LEU A 5 -0.13 19.67 9.47
C LEU A 5 -0.01 19.57 7.95
N LEU A 6 1.17 19.16 7.48
CA LEU A 6 1.35 18.68 6.12
C LEU A 6 1.45 17.16 6.12
N ILE A 7 0.54 16.50 5.40
CA ILE A 7 0.44 15.05 5.31
C ILE A 7 0.75 14.58 3.90
N GLY A 8 1.74 13.71 3.77
CA GLY A 8 2.06 13.04 2.52
C GLY A 8 1.15 11.83 2.29
N GLN A 9 0.62 11.69 1.07
CA GLN A 9 -0.27 10.57 0.73
C GLN A 9 -0.06 10.10 -0.72
N TYR A 10 -0.37 8.84 -0.98
CA TYR A 10 -0.44 8.30 -2.33
C TYR A 10 -1.87 8.43 -2.89
N PRO A 11 -2.04 8.75 -4.19
CA PRO A 11 -3.37 8.90 -4.79
C PRO A 11 -3.99 7.53 -5.11
N GLY A 12 -4.33 6.77 -4.07
CA GLY A 12 -4.91 5.44 -4.12
C GLY A 12 -6.05 5.27 -3.12
N ALA A 13 -6.69 4.09 -3.13
CA ALA A 13 -7.80 3.78 -2.24
C ALA A 13 -7.40 3.82 -0.75
N ASP A 14 -6.16 3.55 -0.45
CA ASP A 14 -5.57 3.59 0.89
C ASP A 14 -5.57 4.97 1.53
N SER A 15 -5.62 6.04 0.72
CA SER A 15 -5.72 7.43 1.20
C SER A 15 -7.16 7.88 1.50
N ALA A 16 -8.17 7.09 1.13
CA ALA A 16 -9.57 7.51 1.28
C ALA A 16 -9.95 7.99 2.68
N PRO A 17 -9.51 7.35 3.79
CA PRO A 17 -9.84 7.85 5.13
C PRO A 17 -9.36 9.28 5.40
N LEU A 18 -8.19 9.69 4.87
CA LEU A 18 -7.71 11.07 4.99
C LEU A 18 -8.70 12.06 4.35
N PHE A 19 -9.13 11.77 3.13
CA PHE A 19 -10.03 12.64 2.38
C PHE A 19 -11.44 12.64 2.97
N ILE A 20 -11.91 11.52 3.49
CA ILE A 20 -13.16 11.44 4.27
C ILE A 20 -13.05 12.33 5.51
N ALA A 21 -11.94 12.27 6.26
CA ALA A 21 -11.72 13.11 7.44
C ALA A 21 -11.70 14.61 7.09
N MET A 22 -11.10 14.97 5.96
CA MET A 22 -11.07 16.35 5.47
C MET A 22 -12.47 16.82 5.04
N GLU A 23 -13.19 16.04 4.23
CA GLU A 23 -14.55 16.36 3.74
C GLU A 23 -15.54 16.50 4.89
N ARG A 24 -15.48 15.60 5.89
CA ARG A 24 -16.38 15.59 7.05
C ARG A 24 -15.99 16.58 8.13
N GLY A 25 -14.85 17.26 8.00
CA GLY A 25 -14.39 18.26 8.96
C GLY A 25 -13.82 17.69 10.26
N PHE A 26 -13.52 16.39 10.36
CA PHE A 26 -13.05 15.74 11.58
C PHE A 26 -11.74 16.32 12.10
N PHE A 27 -10.85 16.76 11.23
CA PHE A 27 -9.64 17.47 11.65
C PHE A 27 -9.94 18.83 12.28
N LYS A 28 -10.90 19.57 11.73
CA LYS A 28 -11.32 20.87 12.27
C LYS A 28 -11.96 20.72 13.63
N GLU A 29 -12.76 19.67 13.86
CA GLU A 29 -13.34 19.34 15.17
C GLU A 29 -12.26 19.14 16.25
N GLU A 30 -11.10 18.62 15.83
CA GLU A 30 -9.94 18.39 16.69
C GLU A 30 -8.96 19.59 16.75
N GLY A 31 -9.33 20.71 16.13
CA GLY A 31 -8.51 21.93 16.09
C GLY A 31 -7.28 21.81 15.18
N LEU A 32 -7.33 20.93 14.18
CA LEU A 32 -6.26 20.71 13.21
C LEU A 32 -6.62 21.32 11.85
N ASN A 33 -5.66 22.00 11.24
CA ASN A 33 -5.69 22.43 9.85
C ASN A 33 -4.74 21.55 9.04
N VAL A 34 -5.31 20.65 8.23
CA VAL A 34 -4.57 19.64 7.48
C VAL A 34 -4.46 20.06 6.02
N LYS A 35 -3.23 20.11 5.53
CA LYS A 35 -2.88 20.14 4.11
C LYS A 35 -2.32 18.80 3.69
N GLN A 36 -2.60 18.38 2.47
CA GLN A 36 -2.07 17.14 1.93
C GLN A 36 -1.17 17.40 0.71
N GLU A 37 -0.20 16.52 0.51
CA GLU A 37 0.67 16.52 -0.65
C GLU A 37 0.71 15.10 -1.25
N ALA A 38 0.45 15.01 -2.58
CA ALA A 38 0.57 13.74 -3.29
C ALA A 38 2.05 13.36 -3.46
N ILE A 39 2.39 12.15 -3.00
CA ILE A 39 3.75 11.61 -3.05
C ILE A 39 3.97 10.95 -4.41
N GLN A 40 5.07 11.30 -5.07
CA GLN A 40 5.49 10.71 -6.34
C GLN A 40 6.61 9.66 -6.15
N ALA A 41 7.50 9.89 -5.20
CA ALA A 41 8.62 9.02 -4.91
C ALA A 41 8.97 8.98 -3.41
N PRO A 42 9.20 7.78 -2.82
CA PRO A 42 9.50 7.63 -1.40
C PRO A 42 10.71 8.45 -0.91
N GLN A 43 11.73 8.60 -1.75
CA GLN A 43 12.96 9.33 -1.41
C GLN A 43 12.71 10.82 -1.13
N GLN A 44 11.79 11.45 -1.85
CA GLN A 44 11.43 12.86 -1.64
C GLN A 44 10.76 13.08 -0.29
N VAL A 45 10.00 12.10 0.16
CA VAL A 45 9.26 12.16 1.42
C VAL A 45 10.18 12.05 2.62
N LEU A 46 11.17 11.17 2.56
CA LEU A 46 12.10 10.96 3.67
C LEU A 46 12.80 12.26 4.06
N GLY A 47 13.32 13.00 3.09
CA GLY A 47 13.95 14.31 3.34
C GLY A 47 13.00 15.32 4.00
N LYS A 48 11.74 15.39 3.56
CA LYS A 48 10.73 16.28 4.13
C LYS A 48 10.32 15.91 5.55
N LEU A 49 10.23 14.62 5.85
CA LEU A 49 9.94 14.13 7.20
C LEU A 49 11.10 14.40 8.16
N SER A 50 12.33 14.10 7.74
CA SER A 50 13.52 14.29 8.57
C SER A 50 13.80 15.75 8.90
N ASN A 51 13.55 16.69 7.97
CA ASN A 51 13.72 18.13 8.20
C ASN A 51 12.48 18.84 8.78
N GLY A 52 11.39 18.11 8.97
CA GLY A 52 10.13 18.62 9.54
C GLY A 52 9.27 19.45 8.58
N ALA A 53 9.56 19.43 7.28
CA ALA A 53 8.72 20.07 6.26
C ALA A 53 7.42 19.29 5.99
N MET A 54 7.39 17.99 6.32
CA MET A 54 6.21 17.14 6.34
C MET A 54 6.07 16.49 7.72
N ASP A 55 4.86 16.33 8.20
CA ASP A 55 4.59 15.85 9.55
C ASP A 55 4.30 14.37 9.62
N ILE A 56 3.41 13.91 8.75
CA ILE A 56 2.88 12.55 8.73
C ILE A 56 2.88 12.06 7.29
N VAL A 57 3.08 10.77 7.09
CA VAL A 57 3.01 10.13 5.78
C VAL A 57 2.13 8.90 5.82
N LEU A 58 1.36 8.69 4.76
CA LEU A 58 0.86 7.37 4.42
C LEU A 58 2.00 6.60 3.77
N GLY A 59 2.47 5.54 4.40
CA GLY A 59 3.56 4.73 3.88
C GLY A 59 3.22 3.26 3.80
N SER A 60 3.73 2.56 2.78
CA SER A 60 3.64 1.11 2.82
C SER A 60 4.47 0.57 3.98
N TYR A 61 3.96 -0.45 4.67
CA TYR A 61 4.69 -1.09 5.76
C TYR A 61 6.06 -1.59 5.28
N ALA A 62 6.13 -2.15 4.08
CA ALA A 62 7.39 -2.63 3.50
C ALA A 62 8.42 -1.49 3.32
N THR A 63 8.00 -0.35 2.78
CA THR A 63 8.91 0.80 2.57
C THR A 63 9.41 1.36 3.90
N ILE A 64 8.54 1.54 4.88
CA ILE A 64 8.94 2.08 6.19
C ILE A 64 9.89 1.11 6.93
N LEU A 65 9.62 -0.19 6.85
CA LEU A 65 10.52 -1.22 7.41
C LEU A 65 11.92 -1.18 6.77
N THR A 66 12.00 -1.02 5.45
CA THR A 66 13.29 -0.89 4.73
C THR A 66 14.05 0.36 5.17
N ILE A 67 13.39 1.50 5.31
CA ILE A 67 14.01 2.75 5.79
C ILE A 67 14.50 2.60 7.23
N GLN A 68 13.69 1.96 8.07
CA GLN A 68 14.04 1.69 9.47
C GLN A 68 15.29 0.80 9.58
N GLU A 69 15.38 -0.27 8.75
CA GLU A 69 16.56 -1.15 8.73
C GLU A 69 17.81 -0.40 8.25
N ALA A 70 17.68 0.49 7.27
CA ALA A 70 18.78 1.32 6.79
C ALA A 70 19.30 2.31 7.85
N GLY A 71 18.57 2.52 8.94
CA GLY A 71 18.97 3.38 10.06
C GLY A 71 19.02 4.87 9.75
N THR A 72 18.48 5.29 8.59
CA THR A 72 18.52 6.70 8.15
C THR A 72 17.53 7.57 8.93
N GLU A 73 16.42 7.01 9.37
CA GLU A 73 15.41 7.69 10.19
C GLU A 73 14.64 6.65 11.01
N LYS A 74 14.16 7.04 12.19
CA LYS A 74 13.31 6.21 13.05
C LYS A 74 11.85 6.63 12.93
N PHE A 75 11.01 5.67 12.61
CA PHE A 75 9.58 5.87 12.43
C PHE A 75 8.74 5.20 13.52
N LYS A 76 7.58 5.78 13.76
CA LYS A 76 6.48 5.17 14.51
C LYS A 76 5.25 5.10 13.62
N TYR A 77 4.62 3.94 13.56
CA TYR A 77 3.27 3.81 13.02
C TYR A 77 2.29 4.37 14.06
N ILE A 78 1.43 5.26 13.62
CA ILE A 78 0.51 6.03 14.48
C ILE A 78 -0.96 5.69 14.22
N ALA A 79 -1.28 5.14 13.05
CA ALA A 79 -2.60 4.61 12.72
C ALA A 79 -2.47 3.61 11.57
N ASP A 80 -3.38 2.64 11.48
CA ASP A 80 -3.53 1.77 10.31
C ASP A 80 -4.27 2.50 9.19
N SER A 81 -4.16 2.02 7.96
CA SER A 81 -4.93 2.59 6.85
C SER A 81 -5.57 1.52 5.98
N TYR A 82 -4.79 0.63 5.37
CA TYR A 82 -5.32 -0.22 4.31
C TYR A 82 -4.73 -1.63 4.36
N GLN A 83 -5.59 -2.60 4.11
CA GLN A 83 -5.28 -4.01 4.04
C GLN A 83 -5.69 -4.54 2.67
N GLY A 84 -4.85 -5.39 2.08
CA GLY A 84 -5.18 -6.06 0.84
C GLY A 84 -6.40 -6.96 0.95
N ALA A 85 -7.19 -7.00 -0.10
CA ALA A 85 -8.31 -7.92 -0.22
C ALA A 85 -8.26 -8.67 -1.55
N THR A 86 -8.87 -9.84 -1.54
CA THR A 86 -9.01 -10.72 -2.70
C THR A 86 -9.53 -9.98 -3.91
N GLY A 87 -8.89 -10.18 -5.04
CA GLY A 87 -9.28 -9.59 -6.32
C GLY A 87 -8.72 -8.20 -6.62
N ALA A 88 -8.16 -7.50 -5.62
CA ALA A 88 -7.63 -6.15 -5.79
C ALA A 88 -6.16 -6.11 -6.22
N PHE A 89 -5.42 -7.19 -6.01
CA PHE A 89 -3.99 -7.31 -6.30
C PHE A 89 -3.70 -8.66 -6.94
N GLY A 90 -3.07 -8.69 -8.10
CA GLY A 90 -2.82 -9.98 -8.71
C GLY A 90 -1.91 -9.94 -9.93
N VAL A 91 -1.46 -11.13 -10.31
CA VAL A 91 -0.72 -11.37 -11.55
C VAL A 91 -1.72 -11.56 -12.67
N MET A 92 -1.70 -10.62 -13.61
CA MET A 92 -2.57 -10.62 -14.79
C MET A 92 -1.83 -11.20 -16.00
N VAL A 93 -2.53 -12.03 -16.78
CA VAL A 93 -2.06 -12.57 -18.05
C VAL A 93 -3.06 -12.25 -19.15
N LYS A 94 -2.60 -12.24 -20.41
CA LYS A 94 -3.49 -12.06 -21.57
C LYS A 94 -4.54 -13.17 -21.65
N LYS A 95 -5.67 -12.88 -22.27
CA LYS A 95 -6.76 -13.85 -22.49
C LYS A 95 -6.24 -15.16 -23.14
N ASP A 96 -5.38 -15.01 -24.15
CA ASP A 96 -4.87 -16.14 -24.93
C ASP A 96 -3.46 -16.58 -24.46
N SER A 97 -3.05 -16.19 -23.26
CA SER A 97 -1.75 -16.58 -22.70
C SER A 97 -1.64 -18.10 -22.59
N PRO A 98 -0.49 -18.70 -22.94
CA PRO A 98 -0.21 -20.10 -22.66
C PRO A 98 -0.03 -20.37 -21.16
N VAL A 99 0.21 -19.36 -20.36
CA VAL A 99 0.36 -19.43 -18.89
C VAL A 99 -1.02 -19.61 -18.26
N LYS A 100 -1.30 -20.78 -17.69
CA LYS A 100 -2.61 -21.14 -17.13
C LYS A 100 -2.57 -21.38 -15.61
N GLN A 101 -1.39 -21.63 -15.07
CA GLN A 101 -1.16 -21.87 -13.63
C GLN A 101 0.17 -21.21 -13.20
N VAL A 102 0.35 -21.07 -11.89
CA VAL A 102 1.51 -20.36 -11.33
C VAL A 102 2.84 -21.00 -11.72
N SER A 103 2.90 -22.33 -11.79
CA SER A 103 4.11 -23.06 -12.21
C SER A 103 4.55 -22.78 -13.65
N ASP A 104 3.62 -22.35 -14.53
CA ASP A 104 3.95 -22.00 -15.93
C ASP A 104 4.72 -20.67 -16.04
N LEU A 105 4.82 -19.93 -14.93
CA LEU A 105 5.61 -18.69 -14.85
C LEU A 105 7.13 -18.95 -14.81
N LYS A 106 7.57 -20.20 -14.70
CA LYS A 106 9.00 -20.53 -14.74
C LYS A 106 9.66 -20.00 -16.02
N GLY A 107 10.72 -19.21 -15.84
CA GLY A 107 11.45 -18.56 -16.94
C GLY A 107 10.71 -17.40 -17.63
N LYS A 108 9.54 -17.00 -17.12
CA LYS A 108 8.72 -15.94 -17.70
C LYS A 108 9.07 -14.56 -17.17
N LYS A 109 8.79 -13.55 -18.01
CA LYS A 109 8.93 -12.13 -17.64
C LYS A 109 7.67 -11.63 -16.94
N ILE A 110 7.82 -11.14 -15.72
CA ILE A 110 6.73 -10.54 -14.96
C ILE A 110 7.02 -9.06 -14.75
N GLY A 111 6.14 -8.20 -15.25
CA GLY A 111 6.18 -6.77 -15.04
C GLY A 111 5.79 -6.44 -13.59
N VAL A 112 6.59 -5.59 -12.92
CA VAL A 112 6.36 -5.07 -11.58
C VAL A 112 6.71 -3.59 -11.54
N ASN A 113 6.15 -2.82 -10.60
CA ASN A 113 6.50 -1.40 -10.46
C ASN A 113 7.86 -1.15 -9.78
N ALA A 114 8.36 -2.15 -9.07
CA ALA A 114 9.67 -2.13 -8.41
C ALA A 114 10.17 -3.55 -8.19
N LEU A 115 11.46 -3.81 -8.41
CA LEU A 115 12.07 -5.13 -8.24
C LEU A 115 12.07 -5.60 -6.78
N ALA A 116 12.13 -4.67 -5.83
CA ALA A 116 12.01 -4.94 -4.40
C ALA A 116 10.80 -4.14 -3.85
N GLY A 117 9.59 -4.62 -4.11
CA GLY A 117 8.35 -3.93 -3.75
C GLY A 117 7.25 -4.87 -3.30
N LEU A 118 6.05 -4.31 -3.15
CA LEU A 118 4.87 -5.06 -2.71
C LEU A 118 4.55 -6.22 -3.66
N GLY A 119 4.73 -6.02 -4.98
CA GLY A 119 4.46 -7.06 -5.97
C GLY A 119 5.32 -8.28 -5.77
N THR A 120 6.64 -8.12 -5.74
CA THR A 120 7.59 -9.23 -5.54
C THR A 120 7.44 -9.85 -4.16
N LEU A 121 7.15 -9.05 -3.12
CA LEU A 121 6.88 -9.52 -1.77
C LEU A 121 5.68 -10.46 -1.73
N THR A 122 4.56 -10.02 -2.31
CA THR A 122 3.30 -10.76 -2.22
C THR A 122 3.24 -11.97 -3.16
N MET A 123 3.96 -11.96 -4.28
CA MET A 123 4.09 -13.12 -5.16
C MET A 123 4.98 -14.22 -4.60
N SER A 124 6.04 -13.86 -3.87
CA SER A 124 7.09 -14.78 -3.42
C SER A 124 6.57 -16.03 -2.68
N PRO A 125 5.71 -15.94 -1.66
CA PRO A 125 5.20 -17.13 -0.97
C PRO A 125 4.36 -18.03 -1.88
N HIS A 126 3.61 -17.46 -2.82
CA HIS A 126 2.82 -18.25 -3.79
C HIS A 126 3.71 -19.01 -4.78
N PHE A 127 4.81 -18.39 -5.23
CA PHE A 127 5.77 -19.08 -6.09
C PHE A 127 6.44 -20.25 -5.37
N LYS A 128 6.85 -20.04 -4.13
CA LYS A 128 7.41 -21.14 -3.30
C LYS A 128 6.42 -22.30 -3.13
N LEU A 129 5.13 -22.01 -2.89
CA LEU A 129 4.09 -23.04 -2.83
C LEU A 129 3.89 -23.78 -4.16
N ALA A 130 4.12 -23.12 -5.29
CA ALA A 130 4.08 -23.71 -6.61
C ALA A 130 5.39 -24.42 -7.02
N GLY A 131 6.35 -24.54 -6.12
CA GLY A 131 7.66 -25.18 -6.37
C GLY A 131 8.63 -24.33 -7.18
N LEU A 132 8.41 -23.01 -7.25
CA LEU A 132 9.28 -22.07 -7.95
C LEU A 132 10.19 -21.32 -6.96
N ASP A 133 11.42 -21.06 -7.37
CA ASP A 133 12.29 -20.10 -6.68
C ASP A 133 11.98 -18.69 -7.22
N PRO A 134 11.46 -17.77 -6.37
CA PRO A 134 11.11 -16.43 -6.80
C PRO A 134 12.28 -15.61 -7.38
N LYS A 135 13.52 -15.96 -7.04
CA LYS A 135 14.72 -15.25 -7.50
C LYS A 135 15.37 -15.90 -8.74
N ALA A 136 15.35 -17.24 -8.79
CA ALA A 136 16.03 -17.97 -9.85
C ALA A 136 15.12 -18.31 -11.04
N ASP A 137 13.84 -18.58 -10.79
CA ASP A 137 12.90 -19.05 -11.81
C ASP A 137 12.09 -17.93 -12.48
N ILE A 138 12.11 -16.70 -11.95
CA ILE A 138 11.28 -15.59 -12.44
C ILE A 138 12.14 -14.43 -12.95
N GLN A 139 11.79 -13.89 -14.13
CA GLN A 139 12.42 -12.70 -14.68
C GLN A 139 11.55 -11.46 -14.37
N TYR A 140 11.88 -10.74 -13.30
CA TYR A 140 11.19 -9.48 -12.97
C TYR A 140 11.69 -8.36 -13.88
N VAL A 141 10.73 -7.58 -14.42
CA VAL A 141 10.98 -6.42 -15.27
C VAL A 141 10.29 -5.21 -14.65
N GLU A 142 11.04 -4.14 -14.41
CA GLU A 142 10.41 -2.89 -13.96
C GLU A 142 9.60 -2.27 -15.09
N VAL A 143 8.31 -2.09 -14.83
CA VAL A 143 7.36 -1.47 -15.74
C VAL A 143 6.64 -0.35 -14.97
N PRO A 144 6.75 0.91 -15.41
CA PRO A 144 5.98 2.00 -14.80
C PRO A 144 4.48 1.68 -14.78
N THR A 145 3.81 2.02 -13.69
CA THR A 145 2.39 1.70 -13.48
C THR A 145 1.50 2.17 -14.64
N THR A 146 1.82 3.31 -15.22
CA THR A 146 1.12 3.86 -16.39
C THR A 146 1.23 3.01 -17.65
N ASN A 147 2.22 2.12 -17.70
CA ASN A 147 2.51 1.27 -18.87
C ASN A 147 2.08 -0.18 -18.67
N TRP A 148 1.51 -0.55 -17.53
CA TRP A 148 1.16 -1.94 -17.22
C TRP A 148 0.24 -2.58 -18.26
N LEU A 149 -0.84 -1.89 -18.64
CA LEU A 149 -1.78 -2.42 -19.63
C LEU A 149 -1.11 -2.58 -21.01
N SER A 150 -0.37 -1.56 -21.43
CA SER A 150 0.29 -1.61 -22.75
C SER A 150 1.40 -2.65 -22.81
N ALA A 151 2.18 -2.84 -21.73
CA ALA A 151 3.23 -3.85 -21.68
C ALA A 151 2.64 -5.27 -21.75
N LEU A 152 1.51 -5.49 -21.06
CA LEU A 152 0.78 -6.76 -21.14
C LEU A 152 0.22 -6.97 -22.54
N ASP A 153 -0.46 -5.96 -23.10
CA ASP A 153 -1.12 -6.05 -24.41
C ASP A 153 -0.13 -6.31 -25.55
N LYS A 154 1.00 -5.61 -25.56
CA LYS A 154 2.05 -5.80 -26.57
C LYS A 154 2.83 -7.10 -26.43
N GLY A 155 2.79 -7.72 -25.24
CA GLY A 155 3.59 -8.91 -24.92
C GLY A 155 5.06 -8.59 -24.63
N ASP A 156 5.36 -7.36 -24.17
CA ASP A 156 6.70 -6.98 -23.71
C ASP A 156 7.09 -7.81 -22.47
N VAL A 157 6.08 -8.25 -21.74
CA VAL A 157 6.14 -9.19 -20.60
C VAL A 157 5.05 -10.26 -20.73
N ASP A 158 5.28 -11.44 -20.15
CA ASP A 158 4.33 -12.56 -20.19
C ASP A 158 3.16 -12.36 -19.21
N ALA A 159 3.42 -11.66 -18.09
CA ALA A 159 2.46 -11.32 -17.07
C ALA A 159 2.81 -9.98 -16.43
N VAL A 160 1.83 -9.35 -15.76
CA VAL A 160 2.06 -8.11 -14.97
C VAL A 160 1.37 -8.24 -13.63
N TRP A 161 2.11 -7.98 -12.56
CA TRP A 161 1.50 -7.77 -11.26
C TRP A 161 0.85 -6.39 -11.23
N MET A 162 -0.44 -6.36 -10.95
CA MET A 162 -1.24 -5.14 -10.96
C MET A 162 -2.04 -4.99 -9.67
N THR A 163 -2.42 -3.76 -9.40
CA THR A 163 -3.40 -3.40 -8.37
C THR A 163 -4.60 -2.73 -9.01
N ASP A 164 -5.77 -2.74 -8.36
CA ASP A 164 -6.87 -1.91 -8.83
C ASP A 164 -6.51 -0.40 -8.76
N PRO A 165 -6.95 0.38 -9.74
CA PRO A 165 -7.94 0.06 -10.79
C PRO A 165 -7.39 -0.67 -12.03
N TYR A 166 -6.09 -0.93 -12.13
CA TYR A 166 -5.48 -1.54 -13.32
C TYR A 166 -5.92 -2.99 -13.53
N VAL A 167 -6.15 -3.76 -12.46
CA VAL A 167 -6.72 -5.12 -12.55
C VAL A 167 -8.08 -5.08 -13.24
N SER A 168 -8.96 -4.20 -12.80
CA SER A 168 -10.30 -4.03 -13.40
C SER A 168 -10.24 -3.53 -14.84
N GLN A 169 -9.32 -2.60 -15.13
CA GLN A 169 -9.09 -2.11 -16.50
C GLN A 169 -8.53 -3.19 -17.42
N ALA A 170 -7.57 -3.98 -16.98
CA ALA A 170 -7.01 -5.08 -17.76
C ALA A 170 -8.07 -6.13 -18.11
N LYS A 171 -8.93 -6.49 -17.16
CA LYS A 171 -10.07 -7.38 -17.40
C LYS A 171 -11.03 -6.80 -18.44
N LYS A 172 -11.41 -5.53 -18.28
CA LYS A 172 -12.40 -4.86 -19.14
C LYS A 172 -11.88 -4.56 -20.56
N GLN A 173 -10.64 -4.04 -20.65
CA GLN A 173 -10.11 -3.53 -21.93
C GLN A 173 -9.39 -4.61 -22.75
N LEU A 174 -8.68 -5.52 -22.07
CA LEU A 174 -7.82 -6.53 -22.72
C LEU A 174 -8.40 -7.95 -22.62
N GLY A 175 -9.51 -8.13 -21.88
CA GLY A 175 -10.00 -9.48 -21.57
C GLY A 175 -9.00 -10.30 -20.75
N ALA A 176 -8.06 -9.63 -20.10
CA ALA A 176 -7.02 -10.28 -19.29
C ALA A 176 -7.62 -11.06 -18.12
N THR A 177 -6.95 -12.12 -17.72
CA THR A 177 -7.37 -12.96 -16.59
C THR A 177 -6.37 -12.83 -15.42
N MET A 178 -6.88 -12.91 -14.20
CA MET A 178 -6.04 -12.98 -13.02
C MET A 178 -5.56 -14.43 -12.85
N LEU A 179 -4.28 -14.67 -13.07
CA LEU A 179 -3.65 -15.96 -12.90
C LEU A 179 -3.43 -16.29 -11.42
N LEU A 180 -3.04 -15.27 -10.65
CA LEU A 180 -2.75 -15.38 -9.24
C LEU A 180 -3.29 -14.15 -8.51
N ASP A 181 -4.16 -14.38 -7.53
CA ASP A 181 -4.55 -13.37 -6.56
C ASP A 181 -3.50 -13.32 -5.46
N THR A 182 -2.76 -12.23 -5.40
CA THR A 182 -1.66 -12.07 -4.44
C THR A 182 -2.11 -11.60 -3.06
N MET A 183 -3.43 -11.50 -2.82
CA MET A 183 -4.04 -11.25 -1.50
C MET A 183 -4.88 -12.44 -1.03
N SER A 184 -4.47 -13.64 -1.40
CA SER A 184 -5.09 -14.90 -0.98
C SER A 184 -4.07 -15.80 -0.27
N GLY A 185 -4.53 -16.85 0.38
CA GLY A 185 -3.68 -17.88 1.02
C GLY A 185 -2.62 -17.26 1.96
N PRO A 186 -1.31 -17.44 1.69
CA PRO A 186 -0.25 -16.99 2.62
C PRO A 186 -0.22 -15.47 2.83
N THR A 187 -0.77 -14.71 1.90
CA THR A 187 -0.81 -13.24 1.93
C THR A 187 -2.22 -12.67 2.18
N GLU A 188 -3.18 -13.54 2.49
CA GLU A 188 -4.54 -13.10 2.82
C GLU A 188 -4.55 -12.13 3.99
N GLY A 189 -5.27 -11.02 3.82
CA GLY A 189 -5.39 -9.98 4.84
C GLY A 189 -4.07 -9.31 5.20
N LEU A 190 -3.08 -9.28 4.28
CA LEU A 190 -1.81 -8.60 4.52
C LEU A 190 -2.03 -7.09 4.65
N PRO A 191 -1.54 -6.44 5.72
CA PRO A 191 -1.56 -4.99 5.82
C PRO A 191 -0.62 -4.37 4.77
N ILE A 192 -1.09 -3.33 4.11
CA ILE A 192 -0.39 -2.70 2.97
C ILE A 192 0.21 -1.36 3.38
N THR A 193 -0.61 -0.45 3.92
CA THR A 193 -0.21 0.91 4.27
C THR A 193 -0.72 1.31 5.65
N GLY A 194 0.03 2.20 6.28
CA GLY A 194 -0.34 2.82 7.54
C GLY A 194 0.22 4.24 7.63
N TRP A 195 -0.30 5.00 8.55
CA TRP A 195 0.16 6.35 8.85
C TRP A 195 1.38 6.29 9.75
N ALA A 196 2.44 7.01 9.36
CA ALA A 196 3.69 7.03 10.09
C ALA A 196 4.21 8.47 10.24
N ALA A 197 4.95 8.68 11.32
CA ALA A 197 5.70 9.91 11.56
C ALA A 197 7.07 9.55 12.14
N THR A 198 8.03 10.49 12.12
CA THR A 198 9.32 10.25 12.76
C THR A 198 9.15 10.15 14.28
N GLU A 199 9.97 9.35 14.93
CA GLU A 199 9.97 9.20 16.39
C GLU A 199 10.14 10.55 17.09
N LYS A 200 11.02 11.40 16.56
CA LYS A 200 11.20 12.79 17.01
C LYS A 200 9.90 13.60 16.96
N TRP A 201 9.17 13.51 15.86
CA TRP A 201 7.92 14.26 15.68
C TRP A 201 6.87 13.80 16.70
N VAL A 202 6.73 12.49 16.86
CA VAL A 202 5.79 11.87 17.79
C VAL A 202 6.06 12.34 19.23
N GLN A 203 7.31 12.31 19.67
CA GLN A 203 7.72 12.76 21.02
C GLN A 203 7.45 14.25 21.25
N LYS A 204 7.67 15.07 20.21
CA LYS A 204 7.48 16.53 20.29
C LYS A 204 6.01 16.96 20.26
N ASN A 205 5.12 16.18 19.65
CA ASN A 205 3.76 16.58 19.34
C ASN A 205 2.67 15.61 19.85
N PRO A 206 2.71 15.15 21.13
CA PRO A 206 1.79 14.11 21.61
C PRO A 206 0.32 14.55 21.56
N LYS A 207 0.00 15.82 21.84
CA LYS A 207 -1.37 16.35 21.77
C LYS A 207 -1.90 16.43 20.34
N THR A 208 -1.04 16.83 19.38
CA THR A 208 -1.38 16.86 17.95
C THR A 208 -1.61 15.46 17.42
N LEU A 209 -0.74 14.51 17.83
CA LEU A 209 -0.87 13.11 17.47
C LEU A 209 -2.20 12.51 17.95
N ALA A 210 -2.56 12.73 19.21
CA ALA A 210 -3.83 12.24 19.75
C ALA A 210 -5.04 12.84 19.01
N ALA A 211 -5.00 14.13 18.66
CA ALA A 211 -6.03 14.77 17.85
C ALA A 211 -6.13 14.18 16.44
N PHE A 212 -4.98 13.97 15.77
CA PHE A 212 -4.92 13.30 14.48
C PHE A 212 -5.51 11.88 14.53
N GLN A 213 -5.13 11.09 15.53
CA GLN A 213 -5.62 9.73 15.71
C GLN A 213 -7.13 9.68 15.91
N ARG A 214 -7.72 10.60 16.69
CA ARG A 214 -9.19 10.65 16.87
C ARG A 214 -9.91 11.00 15.58
N ALA A 215 -9.42 11.99 14.81
CA ALA A 215 -9.99 12.36 13.52
C ALA A 215 -9.91 11.19 12.53
N MET A 216 -8.75 10.55 12.42
CA MET A 216 -8.56 9.41 11.53
C MET A 216 -9.38 8.19 11.93
N ALA A 217 -9.56 7.92 13.24
CA ALA A 217 -10.37 6.79 13.69
C ALA A 217 -11.83 6.92 13.25
N LYS A 218 -12.40 8.14 13.30
CA LYS A 218 -13.77 8.39 12.77
C LYS A 218 -13.85 8.09 11.28
N ALA A 219 -12.89 8.58 10.49
CA ALA A 219 -12.87 8.37 9.05
C ALA A 219 -12.59 6.92 8.66
N GLN A 220 -11.71 6.25 9.40
CA GLN A 220 -11.38 4.85 9.20
C GLN A 220 -12.60 3.95 9.45
N ASN A 221 -13.39 4.24 10.49
CA ASN A 221 -14.64 3.54 10.74
C ASN A 221 -15.66 3.72 9.59
N ILE A 222 -15.78 4.93 9.04
CA ILE A 222 -16.62 5.17 7.86
C ILE A 222 -16.12 4.37 6.68
N ALA A 223 -14.83 4.43 6.37
CA ALA A 223 -14.25 3.69 5.26
C ALA A 223 -14.42 2.16 5.40
N ALA A 224 -14.36 1.64 6.64
CA ALA A 224 -14.54 0.23 6.95
C ALA A 224 -15.97 -0.27 6.75
N THR A 225 -16.97 0.60 6.94
CA THR A 225 -18.38 0.21 6.97
C THR A 225 -19.23 0.76 5.82
N ASP A 226 -18.76 1.81 5.16
CA ASP A 226 -19.48 2.49 4.06
C ASP A 226 -18.60 2.58 2.81
N ARG A 227 -18.73 1.55 1.95
CA ARG A 227 -18.06 1.54 0.64
C ARG A 227 -18.41 2.78 -0.19
N SER A 228 -19.63 3.31 -0.08
CA SER A 228 -20.06 4.46 -0.89
C SER A 228 -19.31 5.74 -0.53
N ALA A 229 -18.97 5.93 0.74
CA ALA A 229 -18.13 7.03 1.18
C ALA A 229 -16.73 6.99 0.54
N VAL A 230 -16.15 5.78 0.44
CA VAL A 230 -14.86 5.58 -0.21
C VAL A 230 -14.94 5.86 -1.71
N THR A 231 -15.88 5.24 -2.42
CA THR A 231 -15.99 5.38 -3.88
C THR A 231 -16.35 6.80 -4.30
N LYS A 232 -17.09 7.53 -3.48
CA LYS A 232 -17.43 8.95 -3.70
C LYS A 232 -16.22 9.86 -3.57
N VAL A 233 -15.34 9.62 -2.61
CA VAL A 233 -14.18 10.48 -2.36
C VAL A 233 -13.02 10.22 -3.32
N LEU A 234 -12.87 8.99 -3.84
CA LEU A 234 -11.76 8.59 -4.73
C LEU A 234 -11.55 9.53 -5.92
N PRO A 235 -12.58 9.90 -6.72
CA PRO A 235 -12.38 10.79 -7.86
C PRO A 235 -11.91 12.21 -7.51
N THR A 236 -12.05 12.62 -6.26
CA THR A 236 -11.68 13.99 -5.83
C THR A 236 -10.18 14.21 -5.72
N TYR A 237 -9.39 13.13 -5.60
CA TYR A 237 -7.93 13.21 -5.43
C TYR A 237 -7.15 12.22 -6.31
N THR A 238 -7.84 11.35 -7.01
CA THR A 238 -7.24 10.41 -7.97
C THR A 238 -7.66 10.79 -9.39
N LYS A 239 -7.07 10.13 -10.38
CA LYS A 239 -7.53 10.23 -11.79
C LYS A 239 -8.54 9.14 -12.14
N ILE A 240 -9.12 8.46 -11.15
CA ILE A 240 -10.09 7.38 -11.35
C ILE A 240 -11.45 8.01 -11.62
N PRO A 241 -12.10 7.71 -12.77
CA PRO A 241 -13.45 8.20 -13.04
C PRO A 241 -14.46 7.62 -12.05
N PRO A 242 -15.57 8.32 -11.74
CA PRO A 242 -16.60 7.85 -10.80
C PRO A 242 -17.15 6.45 -11.11
N GLU A 243 -17.37 6.14 -12.39
CA GLU A 243 -17.85 4.84 -12.84
C GLU A 243 -16.85 3.71 -12.58
N THR A 244 -15.55 4.00 -12.67
CA THR A 244 -14.49 3.06 -12.31
C THR A 244 -14.40 2.90 -10.80
N ALA A 245 -14.43 4.02 -10.05
CA ALA A 245 -14.42 4.00 -8.59
C ALA A 245 -15.55 3.15 -7.99
N ALA A 246 -16.73 3.17 -8.63
CA ALA A 246 -17.90 2.38 -8.20
C ALA A 246 -17.67 0.86 -8.30
N THR A 247 -16.79 0.41 -9.20
CA THR A 247 -16.63 -1.02 -9.55
C THR A 247 -15.31 -1.65 -9.12
N ILE A 248 -14.30 -0.84 -8.72
CA ILE A 248 -12.99 -1.39 -8.30
C ILE A 248 -13.11 -2.28 -7.06
N ASN A 249 -12.22 -3.26 -6.94
CA ASN A 249 -12.12 -4.03 -5.72
C ASN A 249 -11.38 -3.21 -4.66
N LEU A 250 -12.09 -2.87 -3.60
CA LEU A 250 -11.49 -2.19 -2.44
C LEU A 250 -10.94 -3.24 -1.47
N GLY A 251 -9.78 -2.92 -0.88
CA GLY A 251 -9.29 -3.62 0.29
C GLY A 251 -10.13 -3.32 1.54
N ALA A 252 -9.66 -3.78 2.67
CA ALA A 252 -10.26 -3.48 3.97
C ALA A 252 -9.57 -2.26 4.61
N TYR A 253 -10.32 -1.59 5.48
CA TYR A 253 -9.86 -0.45 6.26
C TYR A 253 -9.84 -0.82 7.75
N PRO A 254 -8.73 -1.36 8.27
CA PRO A 254 -8.65 -1.78 9.66
C PRO A 254 -8.79 -0.59 10.61
N THR A 255 -9.56 -0.78 11.68
CA THR A 255 -9.85 0.28 12.66
C THR A 255 -8.89 0.30 13.84
N SER A 256 -7.96 -0.65 13.89
CA SER A 256 -6.95 -0.74 14.94
C SER A 256 -5.57 -1.08 14.38
N LEU A 257 -4.55 -0.43 14.92
CA LEU A 257 -3.15 -0.73 14.62
C LEU A 257 -2.71 -1.98 15.40
N SER A 258 -2.15 -2.97 14.72
CA SER A 258 -1.75 -4.25 15.32
C SER A 258 -0.31 -4.60 15.01
N ALA A 259 0.51 -4.74 16.05
CA ALA A 259 1.90 -5.19 15.94
C ALA A 259 1.99 -6.57 15.25
N GLN A 260 1.11 -7.48 15.59
CA GLN A 260 1.10 -8.84 15.01
C GLN A 260 0.84 -8.82 13.50
N ARG A 261 -0.05 -7.95 13.02
CA ARG A 261 -0.33 -7.82 11.60
C ARG A 261 0.86 -7.24 10.84
N ILE A 262 1.51 -6.19 11.39
CA ILE A 262 2.70 -5.58 10.78
C ILE A 262 3.88 -6.55 10.84
N GLN A 263 4.00 -7.35 11.91
CA GLN A 263 5.05 -8.37 12.04
C GLN A 263 4.99 -9.38 10.89
N ARG A 264 3.80 -9.78 10.42
CA ARG A 264 3.67 -10.66 9.24
C ARG A 264 4.34 -10.07 8.00
N VAL A 265 4.23 -8.75 7.78
CA VAL A 265 4.91 -8.08 6.66
C VAL A 265 6.42 -8.16 6.84
N ALA A 266 6.91 -7.86 8.05
CA ALA A 266 8.33 -7.91 8.37
C ALA A 266 8.93 -9.31 8.20
N ASP A 267 8.20 -10.34 8.63
CA ASP A 267 8.62 -11.73 8.51
C ASP A 267 8.68 -12.16 7.04
N LEU A 268 7.66 -11.85 6.24
CA LEU A 268 7.66 -12.10 4.80
C LEU A 268 8.81 -11.38 4.08
N MET A 269 9.10 -10.14 4.45
CA MET A 269 10.23 -9.38 3.88
C MET A 269 11.57 -10.02 4.22
N TYR A 270 11.73 -10.49 5.47
CA TYR A 270 12.94 -11.20 5.88
C TYR A 270 13.11 -12.52 5.12
N GLU A 271 12.05 -13.33 5.02
CA GLU A 271 12.03 -14.60 4.27
C GLU A 271 12.28 -14.42 2.77
N ALA A 272 11.84 -13.29 2.19
CA ALA A 272 12.12 -12.92 0.81
C ALA A 272 13.53 -12.35 0.62
N GLY A 273 14.29 -12.14 1.72
CA GLY A 273 15.62 -11.51 1.70
C GLY A 273 15.58 -10.04 1.32
N MET A 274 14.47 -9.35 1.60
CA MET A 274 14.30 -7.90 1.44
C MET A 274 14.76 -7.13 2.69
N LEU A 275 14.76 -7.79 3.84
CA LEU A 275 15.41 -7.32 5.08
C LEU A 275 16.59 -8.23 5.40
N LYS A 276 17.66 -7.64 5.93
CA LYS A 276 18.88 -8.34 6.36
C LYS A 276 18.71 -8.97 7.74
N GLN A 277 17.81 -8.38 8.55
CA GLN A 277 17.55 -8.80 9.92
C GLN A 277 16.04 -8.87 10.18
N LYS A 278 15.66 -9.69 11.15
CA LYS A 278 14.27 -9.74 11.62
C LYS A 278 13.93 -8.41 12.30
N ALA A 279 12.93 -7.71 11.78
CA ALA A 279 12.44 -6.49 12.41
C ALA A 279 11.45 -6.82 13.54
N ASN A 280 11.41 -5.95 14.56
CA ASN A 280 10.42 -6.00 15.64
C ASN A 280 9.36 -4.93 15.40
N ALA A 281 8.23 -5.32 14.82
CA ALA A 281 7.15 -4.39 14.50
C ALA A 281 6.54 -3.73 15.75
N ALA A 282 6.53 -4.39 16.90
CA ALA A 282 6.02 -3.81 18.14
C ALA A 282 6.80 -2.57 18.56
N SER A 283 8.11 -2.54 18.34
CA SER A 283 8.94 -1.37 18.66
C SER A 283 8.65 -0.15 17.77
N MET A 284 7.99 -0.36 16.63
CA MET A 284 7.65 0.68 15.68
C MET A 284 6.22 1.23 15.86
N ILE A 285 5.42 0.64 16.71
CA ILE A 285 4.09 1.17 17.02
C ILE A 285 4.19 2.22 18.11
N TYR A 286 3.49 3.33 17.88
CA TYR A 286 3.28 4.30 18.95
C TYR A 286 2.25 3.75 19.93
N SER A 287 2.67 3.56 21.19
CA SER A 287 1.78 3.32 22.33
C SER A 287 1.75 4.59 23.17
N GLN A 288 0.56 5.07 23.49
CA GLN A 288 0.43 6.03 24.58
C GLN A 288 0.81 5.27 25.87
N GLY A 289 1.90 5.72 26.54
CA GLY A 289 2.29 5.23 27.84
C GLY A 289 1.27 5.63 28.91
#